data_9b2117114a75143c5abd17245d5bea03
#
_entry.id   9b2117114a75143c5abd17245d5bea03
#
_cell.length_a   1.000
_cell.length_b   1.000
_cell.length_c   1.000
_cell.angle_alpha   90.00
_cell.angle_beta   90.00
_cell.angle_gamma   90.00
#
_symmetry.space_group_name_H-M   'P 1'
#
loop_
_entity.id
_entity.type
_entity.pdbx_description
1 polymer ?
#
loop_
_entity_poly.entity_id
_entity_poly.type
_entity_poly.pdbx_seq_one_letter_code
_entity_poly.pdbx_strand_id
1 'polypeptide(L)'
;MHRVNLYSAFYLKALKEEQREELLQKLFDNSDYIGWAIHVLSPNFISTSMYRRGKYNLNTMSHDTAIGLVNKAIEAGVRVAEVYVDTVGPPDKYQAKLEAIFPELKITVAKKADSLYPCVSAASICAKVARDKALGEWKFAEDKV
;
A
#
# COMPACT_ATOMS: atom_id res chain seq x y z
N MET A 1 -11.60 -19.29 -9.31
CA MET A 1 -11.19 -18.04 -9.99
C MET A 1 -10.83 -17.04 -8.91
N HIS A 2 -9.56 -16.95 -8.54
CA HIS A 2 -9.13 -16.09 -7.44
C HIS A 2 -8.99 -14.65 -7.95
N ARG A 3 -9.81 -13.75 -7.45
CA ARG A 3 -9.65 -12.30 -7.66
C ARG A 3 -8.69 -11.79 -6.61
N VAL A 4 -7.56 -11.25 -7.03
CA VAL A 4 -6.59 -10.61 -6.14
C VAL A 4 -6.74 -9.12 -6.25
N ASN A 5 -6.91 -8.49 -5.12
CA ASN A 5 -7.03 -7.05 -5.00
C ASN A 5 -5.77 -6.49 -4.33
N LEU A 6 -5.04 -5.62 -5.02
CA LEU A 6 -3.83 -4.98 -4.52
C LEU A 6 -4.12 -3.55 -4.01
N TYR A 7 -3.47 -3.18 -2.92
CA TYR A 7 -3.80 -1.94 -2.22
C TYR A 7 -2.59 -1.18 -1.72
N SER A 8 -2.70 0.14 -1.84
CA SER A 8 -1.87 1.11 -1.14
C SER A 8 -2.74 1.76 -0.05
N ALA A 9 -2.38 1.57 1.21
CA ALA A 9 -3.18 2.01 2.33
C ALA A 9 -2.55 3.14 3.14
N PHE A 10 -3.29 4.24 3.24
CA PHE A 10 -3.12 5.25 4.28
C PHE A 10 -4.47 5.45 4.99
N TYR A 11 -4.50 5.29 6.31
CA TYR A 11 -5.59 5.61 7.25
C TYR A 11 -6.57 4.50 7.68
N LEU A 12 -6.31 3.97 8.89
CA LEU A 12 -7.35 3.54 9.84
C LEU A 12 -7.02 4.16 11.21
N LYS A 13 -7.67 5.25 11.56
CA LYS A 13 -7.43 5.98 12.81
C LYS A 13 -8.03 5.35 14.06
N ALA A 14 -8.89 4.33 13.93
CA ALA A 14 -9.76 3.87 15.01
C ALA A 14 -9.30 2.59 15.74
N LEU A 15 -8.39 1.79 15.18
CA LEU A 15 -7.97 0.54 15.79
C LEU A 15 -6.69 0.72 16.64
N LYS A 16 -6.68 0.13 17.82
CA LYS A 16 -5.46 -0.01 18.64
C LYS A 16 -4.48 -0.98 17.99
N GLU A 17 -3.21 -0.89 18.33
CA GLU A 17 -2.14 -1.73 17.79
C GLU A 17 -2.44 -3.22 17.95
N GLU A 18 -2.82 -3.65 19.16
CA GLU A 18 -3.21 -5.03 19.47
C GLU A 18 -4.33 -5.55 18.56
N GLN A 19 -5.36 -4.73 18.32
CA GLN A 19 -6.48 -5.09 17.44
C GLN A 19 -6.04 -5.26 15.99
N ARG A 20 -5.08 -4.45 15.54
CA ARG A 20 -4.50 -4.59 14.19
C ARG A 20 -3.70 -5.88 14.04
N GLU A 21 -2.93 -6.26 15.07
CA GLU A 21 -2.17 -7.51 15.08
C GLU A 21 -3.09 -8.73 15.05
N GLU A 22 -4.17 -8.74 15.83
CA GLU A 22 -5.17 -9.82 15.80
C GLU A 22 -5.82 -9.96 14.41
N LEU A 23 -6.14 -8.83 13.76
CA LEU A 23 -6.71 -8.85 12.42
C LEU A 23 -5.69 -9.33 11.38
N LEU A 24 -4.43 -8.94 11.51
CA LEU A 24 -3.37 -9.44 10.64
C LEU A 24 -3.19 -10.96 10.79
N GLN A 25 -3.26 -11.49 12.02
CA GLN A 25 -3.20 -12.92 12.24
C GLN A 25 -4.36 -13.65 11.53
N LYS A 26 -5.57 -13.11 11.61
CA LYS A 26 -6.71 -13.65 10.85
C LYS A 26 -6.50 -13.64 9.34
N LEU A 27 -5.80 -12.63 8.79
CA LEU A 27 -5.43 -12.62 7.38
C LEU A 27 -4.41 -13.73 7.05
N PHE A 28 -3.46 -13.98 7.92
CA PHE A 28 -2.49 -15.08 7.77
C PHE A 28 -3.15 -16.45 7.82
N ASP A 29 -4.10 -16.65 8.72
CA ASP A 29 -4.85 -17.89 8.86
C ASP A 29 -5.69 -18.24 7.61
N ASN A 30 -5.92 -17.25 6.76
CA ASN A 30 -6.67 -17.38 5.50
C ASN A 30 -5.78 -17.22 4.25
N SER A 31 -4.53 -17.60 4.35
CA SER A 31 -3.53 -17.47 3.27
C SER A 31 -3.84 -18.26 1.99
N ASP A 32 -4.76 -19.22 2.05
CA ASP A 32 -5.18 -20.02 0.89
C ASP A 32 -5.85 -19.18 -0.20
N TYR A 33 -6.46 -18.05 0.17
CA TYR A 33 -7.16 -17.17 -0.76
C TYR A 33 -6.84 -15.68 -0.60
N ILE A 34 -6.00 -15.32 0.37
CA ILE A 34 -5.52 -13.94 0.59
C ILE A 34 -4.00 -13.93 0.48
N GLY A 35 -3.47 -13.20 -0.49
CA GLY A 35 -2.06 -12.87 -0.56
C GLY A 35 -1.82 -11.40 -0.24
N TRP A 36 -0.62 -11.05 0.18
CA TRP A 36 -0.20 -9.68 0.43
C TRP A 36 1.21 -9.42 -0.05
N ALA A 37 1.48 -8.18 -0.41
CA ALA A 37 2.83 -7.69 -0.68
C ALA A 37 3.01 -6.33 -0.03
N ILE A 38 4.18 -6.09 0.53
CA ILE A 38 4.54 -4.84 1.21
C ILE A 38 5.79 -4.28 0.55
N HIS A 39 5.79 -2.97 0.32
CA HIS A 39 6.97 -2.22 -0.08
C HIS A 39 7.28 -1.16 0.98
N VAL A 40 8.43 -1.29 1.61
CA VAL A 40 8.87 -0.36 2.66
C VAL A 40 9.72 0.74 2.04
N LEU A 41 9.27 1.98 2.19
CA LEU A 41 10.04 3.17 1.83
C LEU A 41 10.82 3.63 3.06
N SER A 42 12.16 3.52 3.00
CA SER A 42 13.00 3.97 4.11
C SER A 42 12.98 5.49 4.26
N PRO A 43 13.13 6.04 5.48
CA PRO A 43 13.23 7.48 5.69
C PRO A 43 14.34 8.13 4.87
N ASN A 44 15.46 7.46 4.71
CA ASN A 44 16.57 7.94 3.88
C ASN A 44 16.17 8.03 2.40
N PHE A 45 15.49 7.02 1.85
CA PHE A 45 14.98 7.06 0.48
C PHE A 45 13.98 8.21 0.28
N ILE A 46 13.05 8.40 1.23
CA ILE A 46 12.08 9.49 1.19
C ILE A 46 12.79 10.84 1.18
N SER A 47 13.68 11.06 2.14
CA SER A 47 14.44 12.30 2.30
C SER A 47 15.28 12.62 1.06
N THR A 48 16.12 11.70 0.61
CA THR A 48 16.98 11.90 -0.56
C THR A 48 16.18 12.11 -1.85
N SER A 49 15.03 11.45 -2.00
CA SER A 49 14.16 11.61 -3.16
C SER A 49 13.49 12.98 -3.20
N MET A 50 13.12 13.53 -2.05
CA MET A 50 12.52 14.86 -1.95
C MET A 50 13.54 15.99 -2.22
N TYR A 51 14.84 15.76 -2.00
CA TYR A 51 15.91 16.72 -2.31
C TYR A 51 16.33 16.76 -3.79
N ARG A 52 15.79 15.86 -4.62
CA ARG A 52 16.09 15.86 -6.06
C ARG A 52 15.58 17.14 -6.72
N ARG A 53 16.33 17.65 -7.72
CA ARG A 53 15.95 18.85 -8.50
C ARG A 53 14.62 18.69 -9.27
N GLY A 54 14.19 17.46 -9.57
CA GLY A 54 12.85 17.16 -10.08
C GLY A 54 11.82 17.14 -8.94
N LYS A 55 10.59 17.59 -9.21
CA LYS A 55 9.49 17.59 -8.24
C LYS A 55 9.02 16.17 -7.91
N TYR A 56 9.83 15.42 -7.16
CA TYR A 56 9.48 14.07 -6.69
C TYR A 56 8.96 14.17 -5.26
N ASN A 57 7.66 14.40 -5.12
CA ASN A 57 7.00 14.57 -3.83
C ASN A 57 6.42 13.26 -3.29
N LEU A 58 5.93 13.27 -2.04
CA LEU A 58 5.35 12.10 -1.38
C LEU A 58 4.19 11.47 -2.16
N ASN A 59 3.35 12.27 -2.83
CA ASN A 59 2.25 11.75 -3.63
C ASN A 59 2.76 10.98 -4.85
N THR A 60 3.75 11.54 -5.55
CA THR A 60 4.39 10.87 -6.69
C THR A 60 5.02 9.55 -6.26
N MET A 61 5.73 9.58 -5.13
CA MET A 61 6.38 8.40 -4.53
C MET A 61 5.35 7.31 -4.18
N SER A 62 4.22 7.71 -3.58
CA SER A 62 3.12 6.79 -3.26
C SER A 62 2.50 6.18 -4.52
N HIS A 63 2.27 6.99 -5.56
CA HIS A 63 1.73 6.51 -6.83
C HIS A 63 2.67 5.51 -7.52
N ASP A 64 3.96 5.82 -7.58
CA ASP A 64 4.96 4.94 -8.21
C ASP A 64 5.12 3.63 -7.42
N THR A 65 5.02 3.69 -6.10
CA THR A 65 5.02 2.49 -5.24
C THR A 65 3.79 1.61 -5.50
N ALA A 66 2.62 2.19 -5.61
CA ALA A 66 1.39 1.46 -5.93
C ALA A 66 1.47 0.79 -7.31
N ILE A 67 1.95 1.52 -8.33
CA ILE A 67 2.20 0.97 -9.68
C ILE A 67 3.19 -0.20 -9.61
N GLY A 68 4.28 -0.05 -8.86
CA GLY A 68 5.28 -1.10 -8.66
C GLY A 68 4.71 -2.35 -7.99
N LEU A 69 3.79 -2.21 -7.02
CA LEU A 69 3.12 -3.34 -6.38
C LEU A 69 2.17 -4.08 -7.34
N VAL A 70 1.42 -3.36 -8.17
CA VAL A 70 0.56 -3.97 -9.21
C VAL A 70 1.42 -4.76 -10.21
N ASN A 71 2.51 -4.16 -10.71
CA ASN A 71 3.43 -4.84 -11.61
C ASN A 71 4.02 -6.12 -11.00
N LYS A 72 4.49 -6.06 -9.75
CA LYS A 72 5.02 -7.24 -9.05
C LYS A 72 3.99 -8.38 -8.93
N ALA A 73 2.72 -8.05 -8.70
CA ALA A 73 1.68 -9.08 -8.66
C ALA A 73 1.47 -9.71 -10.04
N ILE A 74 1.43 -8.92 -11.10
CA ILE A 74 1.30 -9.41 -12.48
C ILE A 74 2.51 -10.28 -12.85
N GLU A 75 3.73 -9.82 -12.54
CA GLU A 75 4.98 -10.56 -12.77
C GLU A 75 5.04 -11.87 -11.98
N ALA A 76 4.46 -11.92 -10.80
CA ALA A 76 4.30 -13.14 -10.00
C ALA A 76 3.22 -14.10 -10.52
N GLY A 77 2.60 -13.79 -11.66
CA GLY A 77 1.59 -14.64 -12.30
C GLY A 77 0.18 -14.48 -11.73
N VAL A 78 -0.05 -13.45 -10.91
CA VAL A 78 -1.38 -13.17 -10.38
C VAL A 78 -2.26 -12.55 -11.47
N ARG A 79 -3.44 -13.13 -11.69
CA ARG A 79 -4.45 -12.57 -12.62
C ARG A 79 -5.19 -11.43 -11.96
N VAL A 80 -4.60 -10.25 -12.00
CA VAL A 80 -5.25 -9.03 -11.48
C VAL A 80 -6.42 -8.66 -12.40
N ALA A 81 -7.60 -8.47 -11.82
CA ALA A 81 -8.80 -8.04 -12.55
C ALA A 81 -9.24 -6.63 -12.14
N GLU A 82 -9.20 -6.36 -10.86
CA GLU A 82 -9.64 -5.09 -10.28
C GLU A 82 -8.59 -4.56 -9.29
N VAL A 83 -8.39 -3.25 -9.28
CA VAL A 83 -7.49 -2.55 -8.36
C VAL A 83 -8.25 -1.45 -7.64
N TYR A 84 -8.19 -1.45 -6.32
CA TYR A 84 -8.80 -0.43 -5.48
C TYR A 84 -7.70 0.30 -4.72
N VAL A 85 -7.73 1.62 -4.73
CA VAL A 85 -6.70 2.47 -4.14
C VAL A 85 -7.30 3.52 -3.24
N ASP A 86 -6.78 3.63 -2.02
CA ASP A 86 -7.08 4.76 -1.13
C ASP A 86 -6.19 5.95 -1.48
N THR A 87 -6.76 7.14 -1.47
CA THR A 87 -6.03 8.37 -1.77
C THR A 87 -6.41 9.52 -0.86
N VAL A 88 -5.44 10.39 -0.58
CA VAL A 88 -5.65 11.67 0.10
C VAL A 88 -5.92 12.80 -0.91
N GLY A 89 -5.32 12.68 -2.11
CA GLY A 89 -5.44 13.65 -3.19
C GLY A 89 -6.73 13.53 -4.02
N PRO A 90 -6.82 14.26 -5.14
CA PRO A 90 -7.94 14.14 -6.07
C PRO A 90 -8.00 12.73 -6.71
N PRO A 91 -9.08 11.96 -6.50
CA PRO A 91 -9.16 10.59 -7.01
C PRO A 91 -9.10 10.51 -8.53
N ASP A 92 -9.83 11.40 -9.22
CA ASP A 92 -10.03 11.34 -10.66
C ASP A 92 -8.71 11.37 -11.46
N LYS A 93 -7.79 12.26 -11.07
CA LYS A 93 -6.47 12.37 -11.72
C LYS A 93 -5.60 11.15 -11.48
N TYR A 94 -5.69 10.59 -10.29
CA TYR A 94 -4.91 9.40 -9.95
C TYR A 94 -5.49 8.16 -10.63
N GLN A 95 -6.81 8.02 -10.67
CA GLN A 95 -7.49 6.96 -11.38
C GLN A 95 -7.14 6.98 -12.88
N ALA A 96 -7.27 8.13 -13.53
CA ALA A 96 -6.92 8.28 -14.94
C ALA A 96 -5.45 7.91 -15.23
N LYS A 97 -4.52 8.26 -14.32
CA LYS A 97 -3.11 7.86 -14.44
C LYS A 97 -2.96 6.34 -14.40
N LEU A 98 -3.63 5.67 -13.47
CA LEU A 98 -3.55 4.20 -13.34
C LEU A 98 -4.23 3.49 -14.51
N GLU A 99 -5.38 3.97 -14.97
CA GLU A 99 -6.08 3.42 -16.14
C GLU A 99 -5.26 3.54 -17.42
N ALA A 100 -4.51 4.63 -17.58
CA ALA A 100 -3.59 4.80 -18.70
C ALA A 100 -2.41 3.80 -18.67
N ILE A 101 -1.96 3.41 -17.47
CA ILE A 101 -0.85 2.44 -17.31
C ILE A 101 -1.37 1.00 -17.42
N PHE A 102 -2.56 0.73 -16.90
CA PHE A 102 -3.18 -0.59 -16.84
C PHE A 102 -4.57 -0.60 -17.51
N PRO A 103 -4.64 -0.45 -18.83
CA PRO A 103 -5.92 -0.30 -19.54
C PRO A 103 -6.83 -1.53 -19.47
N GLU A 104 -6.27 -2.70 -19.14
CA GLU A 104 -7.03 -3.95 -19.03
C GLU A 104 -7.57 -4.20 -17.60
N LEU A 105 -7.20 -3.36 -16.64
CA LEU A 105 -7.63 -3.50 -15.27
C LEU A 105 -8.77 -2.54 -14.94
N LYS A 106 -9.71 -3.01 -14.14
CA LYS A 106 -10.71 -2.11 -13.57
C LYS A 106 -10.11 -1.38 -12.37
N ILE A 107 -9.93 -0.08 -12.48
CA ILE A 107 -9.32 0.76 -11.45
C ILE A 107 -10.40 1.55 -10.71
N THR A 108 -10.31 1.56 -9.39
CA THR A 108 -11.16 2.38 -8.52
C THR A 108 -10.28 3.11 -7.52
N VAL A 109 -10.25 4.43 -7.59
CA VAL A 109 -9.53 5.28 -6.65
C VAL A 109 -10.55 6.08 -5.85
N ALA A 110 -10.52 6.00 -4.53
CA ALA A 110 -11.45 6.72 -3.67
C ALA A 110 -10.77 7.26 -2.42
N LYS A 111 -11.32 8.35 -1.88
CA LYS A 111 -10.93 8.84 -0.56
C LYS A 111 -11.57 7.96 0.51
N LYS A 112 -10.81 7.61 1.55
CA LYS A 112 -11.25 6.69 2.62
C LYS A 112 -11.74 5.34 2.06
N ALA A 113 -11.08 4.84 1.05
CA ALA A 113 -11.42 3.57 0.41
C ALA A 113 -11.33 2.40 1.39
N ASP A 114 -10.52 2.51 2.43
CA ASP A 114 -10.43 1.57 3.55
C ASP A 114 -11.74 1.40 4.32
N SER A 115 -12.60 2.42 4.34
CA SER A 115 -13.94 2.35 4.92
C SER A 115 -15.01 1.83 3.95
N LEU A 116 -14.73 1.86 2.65
CA LEU A 116 -15.68 1.47 1.59
C LEU A 116 -15.46 0.04 1.10
N TYR A 117 -14.20 -0.40 1.07
CA TYR A 117 -13.80 -1.67 0.48
C TYR A 117 -13.03 -2.53 1.48
N PRO A 118 -13.55 -3.71 1.89
CA PRO A 118 -12.91 -4.58 2.90
C PRO A 118 -11.48 -4.96 2.57
N CYS A 119 -11.19 -5.10 1.32
CA CYS A 119 -9.87 -5.44 0.82
C CYS A 119 -8.85 -4.30 0.98
N VAL A 120 -9.27 -3.03 0.84
CA VAL A 120 -8.44 -1.86 1.18
C VAL A 120 -8.23 -1.77 2.68
N SER A 121 -9.25 -2.10 3.47
CA SER A 121 -9.13 -2.21 4.93
C SER A 121 -8.06 -3.23 5.33
N ALA A 122 -8.09 -4.42 4.73
CA ALA A 122 -7.09 -5.47 4.99
C ALA A 122 -5.66 -5.01 4.63
N ALA A 123 -5.47 -4.39 3.48
CA ALA A 123 -4.18 -3.84 3.07
C ALA A 123 -3.69 -2.74 4.03
N SER A 124 -4.60 -1.89 4.51
CA SER A 124 -4.30 -0.87 5.51
C SER A 124 -3.78 -1.47 6.82
N ILE A 125 -4.37 -2.57 7.27
CA ILE A 125 -3.92 -3.30 8.46
C ILE A 125 -2.51 -3.84 8.26
N CYS A 126 -2.24 -4.52 7.14
CA CYS A 126 -0.90 -5.04 6.81
C CYS A 126 0.15 -3.92 6.82
N ALA A 127 -0.14 -2.79 6.16
CA ALA A 127 0.78 -1.67 6.09
C ALA A 127 1.07 -1.03 7.45
N LYS A 128 0.06 -0.90 8.30
CA LYS A 128 0.22 -0.30 9.64
C LYS A 128 0.99 -1.19 10.59
N VAL A 129 0.69 -2.48 10.63
CA VAL A 129 1.44 -3.43 11.48
C VAL A 129 2.89 -3.51 11.02
N ALA A 130 3.15 -3.57 9.71
CA ALA A 130 4.51 -3.56 9.18
C ALA A 130 5.27 -2.28 9.57
N ARG A 131 4.61 -1.11 9.48
CA ARG A 131 5.19 0.17 9.90
C ARG A 131 5.50 0.18 11.39
N ASP A 132 4.54 -0.23 12.23
CA ASP A 132 4.68 -0.20 13.69
C ASP A 132 5.84 -1.11 14.13
N LYS A 133 5.96 -2.31 13.55
CA LYS A 133 7.09 -3.22 13.78
C LYS A 133 8.42 -2.64 13.29
N ALA A 134 8.45 -2.09 12.08
CA ALA A 134 9.66 -1.48 11.53
C ALA A 134 10.16 -0.31 12.39
N LEU A 135 9.25 0.50 12.93
CA LEU A 135 9.61 1.61 13.83
C LEU A 135 10.05 1.12 15.21
N GLY A 136 9.40 0.08 15.75
CA GLY A 136 9.76 -0.50 17.05
C GLY A 136 11.14 -1.17 17.06
N GLU A 137 11.54 -1.72 15.91
CA GLU A 137 12.84 -2.39 15.74
C GLU A 137 13.91 -1.46 15.12
N TRP A 138 13.59 -0.20 14.87
CA TRP A 138 14.49 0.75 14.21
C TRP A 138 15.70 1.06 15.08
N LYS A 139 16.87 0.82 14.53
CA LYS A 139 18.17 1.19 15.16
C LYS A 139 18.73 2.38 14.41
N PHE A 140 18.97 3.48 15.11
CA PHE A 140 19.65 4.62 14.54
C PHE A 140 21.13 4.30 14.34
N ALA A 141 21.71 4.81 13.25
CA ALA A 141 23.14 4.60 12.98
C ALA A 141 24.02 5.27 14.02
N GLU A 142 23.50 6.34 14.65
CA GLU A 142 24.15 7.13 15.69
C GLU A 142 24.26 6.40 17.04
N ASP A 143 23.42 5.39 17.28
CA ASP A 143 23.45 4.59 18.53
C ASP A 143 24.69 3.66 18.65
N LYS A 144 25.60 3.75 17.68
CA LYS A 144 26.86 2.99 17.67
C LYS A 144 28.10 3.79 18.11
N VAL A 145 27.89 4.94 18.72
CA VAL A 145 29.00 5.77 19.27
C VAL A 145 29.15 5.54 20.77
#